data_e1f069e2ba68683fe51dc77f1d156506
#
_entry.id   e1f069e2ba68683fe51dc77f1d156506
#
_cell.length_a   1.000
_cell.length_b   1.000
_cell.length_c   1.000
_cell.angle_alpha   90.00
_cell.angle_beta   90.00
_cell.angle_gamma   90.00
#
_symmetry.space_group_name_H-M   'P 1'
#
loop_
_entity.id
_entity.type
_entity.pdbx_description
1 polymer ?
#
loop_
_entity_poly.entity_id
_entity_poly.type
_entity_poly.pdbx_seq_one_letter_code
_entity_poly.pdbx_strand_id
1 'polypeptide(L)'
;DRIGLFYLFWCSWEQRKLGDFYTFKNGLNKEKVYFGYGDSIVNFTDVFHNRQIYSSTLKGKVFVNKKELENFKVKEGDLFFTRTSETIDEIGFPAVVMEPMERVVFSGFVLRGRAEKNDPLVNIFKSYIFFTDNFRSEMKKKSSMTTRALTSGTALKEMYFSYPKDLEEQTKIGEILLRLDNVITLHQRKLEHLQLQKK
;
A
#
# COMPACT_ATOMS: atom_id res chain seq x y z
N ASP A 1 -33.26 21.14 14.83
CA ASP A 1 -32.39 21.51 13.69
C ASP A 1 -31.53 20.33 13.23
N ARG A 2 -32.10 19.51 12.33
CA ARG A 2 -31.41 18.34 11.74
C ARG A 2 -30.29 18.73 10.77
N ILE A 3 -30.24 19.98 10.32
CA ILE A 3 -29.22 20.47 9.37
C ILE A 3 -27.90 20.79 10.08
N GLY A 4 -27.94 21.24 11.34
CA GLY A 4 -26.73 21.54 12.13
C GLY A 4 -25.90 20.33 12.51
N LEU A 5 -26.53 19.14 12.67
CA LEU A 5 -25.83 17.90 12.98
C LEU A 5 -25.02 17.34 11.78
N PHE A 6 -25.50 17.55 10.55
CA PHE A 6 -24.78 17.13 9.34
C PHE A 6 -23.51 17.93 9.07
N TYR A 7 -23.48 19.21 9.44
CA TYR A 7 -22.29 20.07 9.28
C TYR A 7 -21.19 19.77 10.31
N LEU A 8 -21.54 19.27 11.51
CA LEU A 8 -20.57 18.89 12.55
C LEU A 8 -19.81 17.58 12.22
N PHE A 9 -20.40 16.70 11.46
CA PHE A 9 -19.73 15.45 11.04
C PHE A 9 -18.76 15.64 9.87
N TRP A 10 -18.86 16.68 9.07
CA TRP A 10 -17.99 16.87 7.90
C TRP A 10 -16.72 17.67 8.20
N CYS A 11 -16.52 18.16 9.41
CA CYS A 11 -15.34 18.92 9.81
C CYS A 11 -14.26 18.08 10.54
N SER A 12 -14.36 16.76 10.58
CA SER A 12 -13.48 15.92 11.39
C SER A 12 -12.30 15.28 10.65
N TRP A 13 -12.16 15.50 9.34
CA TRP A 13 -11.03 14.98 8.58
C TRP A 13 -9.81 15.88 8.76
N GLU A 14 -8.70 15.27 9.17
CA GLU A 14 -7.43 15.94 9.35
C GLU A 14 -6.55 15.74 8.11
N GLN A 15 -5.89 16.81 7.67
CA GLN A 15 -4.88 16.73 6.62
C GLN A 15 -3.48 16.82 7.22
N ARG A 16 -2.64 15.83 6.96
CA ARG A 16 -1.28 15.73 7.49
C ARG A 16 -0.31 15.23 6.42
N LYS A 17 0.98 15.50 6.64
CA LYS A 17 2.04 14.91 5.83
C LYS A 17 2.26 13.44 6.20
N LEU A 18 2.59 12.60 5.22
CA LEU A 18 3.00 11.21 5.49
C LEU A 18 4.22 11.15 6.44
N GLY A 19 5.14 12.07 6.30
CA GLY A 19 6.33 12.15 7.14
C GLY A 19 6.07 12.46 8.62
N ASP A 20 4.86 12.94 8.98
CA ASP A 20 4.48 13.15 10.37
C ASP A 20 4.30 11.82 11.13
N PHE A 21 3.97 10.75 10.41
CA PHE A 21 3.65 9.45 10.99
C PHE A 21 4.57 8.32 10.53
N TYR A 22 5.02 8.35 9.26
CA TYR A 22 5.73 7.24 8.64
C TYR A 22 7.20 7.56 8.35
N THR A 23 8.06 6.62 8.69
CA THR A 23 9.44 6.58 8.18
C THR A 23 9.50 5.67 6.96
N PHE A 24 10.28 6.08 5.96
CA PHE A 24 10.41 5.34 4.70
C PHE A 24 11.77 4.68 4.59
N LYS A 25 11.79 3.44 4.11
CA LYS A 25 13.00 2.65 3.92
C LYS A 25 12.99 1.96 2.56
N ASN A 26 14.13 1.99 1.87
CA ASN A 26 14.39 1.17 0.69
C ASN A 26 14.55 -0.29 1.10
N GLY A 27 14.13 -1.20 0.21
CA GLY A 27 14.25 -2.63 0.46
C GLY A 27 15.61 -3.22 0.12
N LEU A 28 15.67 -4.53 0.25
CA LEU A 28 16.85 -5.34 0.04
C LEU A 28 17.24 -5.37 -1.45
N ASN A 29 18.53 -5.13 -1.71
CA ASN A 29 19.15 -5.37 -3.01
C ASN A 29 20.12 -6.55 -2.85
N LYS A 30 19.92 -7.59 -3.66
CA LYS A 30 20.79 -8.78 -3.69
C LYS A 30 21.03 -9.26 -5.12
N GLU A 31 22.09 -10.03 -5.29
CA GLU A 31 22.39 -10.72 -6.54
C GLU A 31 21.37 -11.83 -6.82
N LYS A 32 21.16 -12.11 -8.09
CA LYS A 32 20.16 -13.06 -8.57
C LYS A 32 20.29 -14.46 -7.96
N VAL A 33 21.50 -14.89 -7.63
CA VAL A 33 21.82 -16.19 -7.05
C VAL A 33 21.14 -16.46 -5.69
N TYR A 34 20.79 -15.40 -4.95
CA TYR A 34 20.16 -15.52 -3.63
C TYR A 34 18.62 -15.62 -3.70
N PHE A 35 18.01 -15.55 -4.88
CA PHE A 35 16.56 -15.63 -5.05
C PHE A 35 16.12 -17.06 -5.40
N GLY A 36 14.85 -17.36 -5.09
CA GLY A 36 14.19 -18.64 -5.37
C GLY A 36 14.13 -19.60 -4.17
N TYR A 37 14.81 -19.30 -3.08
CA TYR A 37 14.79 -20.11 -1.85
C TYR A 37 14.94 -19.25 -0.59
N GLY A 38 14.70 -19.83 0.58
CA GLY A 38 14.82 -19.14 1.87
C GLY A 38 13.55 -18.46 2.33
N ASP A 39 13.67 -17.22 2.80
CA ASP A 39 12.60 -16.45 3.41
C ASP A 39 11.68 -15.81 2.36
N SER A 40 10.45 -15.48 2.74
CA SER A 40 9.51 -14.80 1.85
C SER A 40 9.92 -13.34 1.61
N ILE A 41 9.65 -12.83 0.41
CA ILE A 41 9.97 -11.45 0.05
C ILE A 41 8.79 -10.77 -0.63
N VAL A 42 8.47 -9.57 -0.15
CA VAL A 42 7.52 -8.67 -0.84
C VAL A 42 8.22 -8.04 -2.02
N ASN A 43 7.74 -8.32 -3.22
CA ASN A 43 8.24 -7.80 -4.48
C ASN A 43 7.32 -6.75 -5.08
N PHE A 44 7.73 -6.17 -6.21
CA PHE A 44 6.93 -5.22 -6.97
C PHE A 44 5.52 -5.76 -7.29
N THR A 45 5.42 -7.01 -7.76
CA THR A 45 4.16 -7.66 -8.14
C THR A 45 3.21 -7.91 -6.97
N ASP A 46 3.72 -7.99 -5.74
CA ASP A 46 2.89 -8.16 -4.54
C ASP A 46 2.26 -6.82 -4.10
N VAL A 47 2.80 -5.70 -4.56
CA VAL A 47 2.32 -4.33 -4.27
C VAL A 47 1.50 -3.77 -5.43
N PHE A 48 1.99 -3.96 -6.66
CA PHE A 48 1.39 -3.41 -7.87
C PHE A 48 0.03 -4.05 -8.15
N HIS A 49 -1.01 -3.23 -8.26
CA HIS A 49 -2.43 -3.61 -8.38
C HIS A 49 -3.02 -4.40 -7.21
N ASN A 50 -2.29 -4.54 -6.11
CA ASN A 50 -2.83 -5.11 -4.87
C ASN A 50 -3.01 -4.00 -3.83
N ARG A 51 -4.11 -4.04 -3.08
CA ARG A 51 -4.33 -3.11 -1.96
C ARG A 51 -3.84 -3.68 -0.63
N GLN A 52 -3.83 -4.99 -0.53
CA GLN A 52 -3.61 -5.74 0.70
C GLN A 52 -2.61 -6.87 0.46
N ILE A 53 -1.70 -7.06 1.40
CA ILE A 53 -0.64 -8.07 1.34
C ILE A 53 -0.87 -9.06 2.49
N TYR A 54 -0.96 -10.34 2.14
CA TYR A 54 -1.07 -11.47 3.05
C TYR A 54 0.09 -12.43 2.84
N SER A 55 0.53 -13.12 3.89
CA SER A 55 1.63 -14.11 3.81
C SER A 55 1.35 -15.21 2.78
N SER A 56 0.10 -15.64 2.70
CA SER A 56 -0.36 -16.67 1.76
C SER A 56 -0.27 -16.28 0.28
N THR A 57 -0.20 -14.97 -0.04
CA THR A 57 -0.10 -14.47 -1.41
C THR A 57 1.33 -14.29 -1.90
N LEU A 58 2.32 -14.30 -0.99
CA LEU A 58 3.73 -14.08 -1.32
C LEU A 58 4.35 -15.32 -1.98
N LYS A 59 4.77 -15.16 -3.23
CA LYS A 59 5.40 -16.23 -4.01
C LYS A 59 6.93 -16.13 -4.04
N GLY A 60 7.47 -14.92 -3.86
CA GLY A 60 8.88 -14.64 -3.92
C GLY A 60 9.64 -15.23 -2.72
N LYS A 61 10.84 -15.75 -2.98
CA LYS A 61 11.77 -16.26 -1.95
C LYS A 61 13.15 -15.65 -2.13
N VAL A 62 13.83 -15.40 -1.01
CA VAL A 62 15.20 -14.90 -1.01
C VAL A 62 15.95 -15.42 0.21
N PHE A 63 17.20 -15.84 0.02
CA PHE A 63 18.07 -16.15 1.14
C PHE A 63 18.55 -14.87 1.81
N VAL A 64 18.32 -14.73 3.12
CA VAL A 64 18.83 -13.62 3.93
C VAL A 64 19.53 -14.13 5.18
N ASN A 65 20.57 -13.42 5.58
CA ASN A 65 21.21 -13.67 6.87
C ASN A 65 20.41 -12.99 8.01
N LYS A 66 20.76 -13.30 9.25
CA LYS A 66 20.06 -12.78 10.44
C LYS A 66 20.01 -11.25 10.49
N LYS A 67 21.11 -10.57 10.11
CA LYS A 67 21.20 -9.10 10.10
C LYS A 67 20.28 -8.47 9.03
N GLU A 68 20.24 -9.08 7.85
CA GLU A 68 19.36 -8.64 6.76
C GLU A 68 17.89 -8.87 7.12
N LEU A 69 17.56 -10.03 7.71
CA LEU A 69 16.21 -10.32 8.17
C LEU A 69 15.73 -9.26 9.17
N GLU A 70 16.51 -8.94 10.19
CA GLU A 70 16.15 -7.89 11.15
C GLU A 70 16.02 -6.50 10.49
N ASN A 71 16.92 -6.16 9.57
CA ASN A 71 16.92 -4.87 8.91
C ASN A 71 15.73 -4.69 7.96
N PHE A 72 15.31 -5.73 7.26
CA PHE A 72 14.29 -5.66 6.23
C PHE A 72 13.00 -6.39 6.60
N LYS A 73 12.83 -6.73 7.89
CA LYS A 73 11.63 -7.40 8.38
C LYS A 73 10.37 -6.61 8.08
N VAL A 74 9.39 -7.30 7.50
CA VAL A 74 8.03 -6.81 7.27
C VAL A 74 7.19 -7.04 8.54
N LYS A 75 6.31 -6.10 8.84
CA LYS A 75 5.38 -6.17 9.98
C LYS A 75 3.96 -5.83 9.51
N GLU A 76 2.97 -6.31 10.25
CA GLU A 76 1.60 -5.86 10.10
C GLU A 76 1.51 -4.34 10.18
N GLY A 77 0.66 -3.75 9.34
CA GLY A 77 0.49 -2.30 9.22
C GLY A 77 1.55 -1.59 8.37
N ASP A 78 2.62 -2.26 7.93
CA ASP A 78 3.56 -1.66 6.98
C ASP A 78 2.84 -1.25 5.71
N LEU A 79 3.11 -0.03 5.25
CA LEU A 79 2.61 0.54 4.01
C LEU A 79 3.71 0.46 2.96
N PHE A 80 3.44 -0.21 1.86
CA PHE A 80 4.35 -0.29 0.73
C PHE A 80 3.90 0.61 -0.41
N PHE A 81 4.89 1.16 -1.14
CA PHE A 81 4.69 1.84 -2.42
C PHE A 81 5.62 1.24 -3.47
N THR A 82 5.14 1.07 -4.71
CA THR A 82 6.03 0.75 -5.82
C THR A 82 7.00 1.91 -6.03
N ARG A 83 8.31 1.59 -6.11
CA ARG A 83 9.38 2.59 -6.19
C ARG A 83 9.64 3.05 -7.61
N THR A 84 9.48 2.15 -8.56
CA THR A 84 9.74 2.39 -9.99
C THR A 84 8.56 1.92 -10.82
N SER A 85 8.32 2.56 -11.98
CA SER A 85 7.35 2.10 -12.96
C SER A 85 7.80 2.46 -14.38
N GLU A 86 7.24 1.78 -15.38
CA GLU A 86 7.44 2.10 -16.79
C GLU A 86 6.73 3.42 -17.15
N THR A 87 5.62 3.72 -16.50
CA THR A 87 4.82 4.93 -16.73
C THR A 87 4.69 5.76 -15.46
N ILE A 88 4.51 7.08 -15.62
CA ILE A 88 4.28 7.98 -14.49
C ILE A 88 2.91 7.73 -13.83
N ASP A 89 1.96 7.21 -14.57
CA ASP A 89 0.62 6.92 -14.07
C ASP A 89 0.58 5.76 -13.07
N GLU A 90 1.54 4.85 -13.17
CA GLU A 90 1.62 3.65 -12.35
C GLU A 90 2.60 3.78 -11.17
N ILE A 91 3.29 4.93 -11.05
CA ILE A 91 4.25 5.12 -9.96
C ILE A 91 3.58 5.16 -8.59
N GLY A 92 4.23 4.60 -7.57
CA GLY A 92 3.80 4.71 -6.18
C GLY A 92 2.46 4.05 -5.90
N PHE A 93 2.16 2.88 -6.48
CA PHE A 93 1.00 2.08 -6.08
C PHE A 93 1.14 1.66 -4.62
N PRO A 94 0.13 1.92 -3.78
CA PRO A 94 0.16 1.55 -2.36
C PRO A 94 -0.38 0.15 -2.11
N ALA A 95 0.19 -0.55 -1.10
CA ALA A 95 -0.38 -1.76 -0.53
C ALA A 95 -0.06 -1.85 0.96
N VAL A 96 -0.93 -2.47 1.75
CA VAL A 96 -0.82 -2.57 3.21
C VAL A 96 -0.70 -4.02 3.65
N VAL A 97 0.19 -4.29 4.58
CA VAL A 97 0.34 -5.61 5.22
C VAL A 97 -0.78 -5.78 6.24
N MET A 98 -1.63 -6.79 6.04
CA MET A 98 -2.88 -6.95 6.78
C MET A 98 -2.78 -7.88 8.00
N GLU A 99 -1.69 -8.64 8.11
CA GLU A 99 -1.51 -9.64 9.17
C GLU A 99 -0.05 -9.69 9.65
N PRO A 100 0.23 -10.25 10.83
CA PRO A 100 1.59 -10.49 11.29
C PRO A 100 2.38 -11.35 10.28
N MET A 101 3.62 -10.94 9.99
CA MET A 101 4.51 -11.60 9.04
C MET A 101 5.69 -12.25 9.76
N GLU A 102 5.87 -13.56 9.57
CA GLU A 102 7.05 -14.27 10.06
C GLU A 102 8.05 -14.43 8.92
N ARG A 103 9.33 -14.07 9.17
CA ARG A 103 10.44 -14.23 8.26
C ARG A 103 10.16 -13.72 6.84
N VAL A 104 9.59 -12.50 6.75
CA VAL A 104 9.31 -11.81 5.50
C VAL A 104 10.15 -10.55 5.42
N VAL A 105 10.82 -10.36 4.28
CA VAL A 105 11.58 -9.15 3.94
C VAL A 105 10.96 -8.47 2.71
N PHE A 106 11.52 -7.34 2.27
CA PHE A 106 11.01 -6.63 1.09
C PHE A 106 12.14 -6.19 0.16
N SER A 107 11.84 -6.17 -1.14
CA SER A 107 12.79 -5.92 -2.21
C SER A 107 13.02 -4.43 -2.44
N GLY A 108 14.17 -4.08 -3.04
CA GLY A 108 14.54 -2.72 -3.42
C GLY A 108 13.64 -2.06 -4.49
N PHE A 109 12.71 -2.81 -5.08
CA PHE A 109 11.72 -2.30 -6.03
C PHE A 109 10.49 -1.65 -5.35
N VAL A 110 10.41 -1.77 -4.03
CA VAL A 110 9.35 -1.14 -3.22
C VAL A 110 9.93 -0.30 -2.10
N LEU A 111 9.17 0.69 -1.65
CA LEU A 111 9.45 1.54 -0.50
C LEU A 111 8.52 1.13 0.64
N ARG A 112 9.06 0.86 1.81
CA ARG A 112 8.29 0.61 3.01
C ARG A 112 8.10 1.89 3.81
N GLY A 113 6.85 2.28 4.07
CA GLY A 113 6.47 3.23 5.11
C GLY A 113 6.06 2.48 6.38
N ARG A 114 6.61 2.86 7.54
CA ARG A 114 6.26 2.29 8.85
C ARG A 114 5.98 3.39 9.83
N ALA A 115 4.86 3.29 10.55
CA ALA A 115 4.59 4.14 11.70
C ALA A 115 5.49 3.69 12.87
N GLU A 116 6.25 4.63 13.44
CA GLU A 116 7.18 4.33 14.53
C GLU A 116 6.51 4.44 15.92
N LYS A 117 5.45 5.22 15.99
CA LYS A 117 4.67 5.43 17.19
C LYS A 117 3.24 4.95 16.98
N ASN A 118 2.28 5.86 17.05
CA ASN A 118 0.88 5.57 16.79
C ASN A 118 0.60 5.72 15.28
N ASP A 119 0.08 4.67 14.66
CA ASP A 119 -0.45 4.76 13.31
C ASP A 119 -1.84 5.41 13.37
N PRO A 120 -2.07 6.54 12.68
CA PRO A 120 -3.37 7.20 12.71
C PRO A 120 -4.43 6.47 11.87
N LEU A 121 -4.04 5.42 11.14
CA LEU A 121 -4.89 4.72 10.20
C LEU A 121 -5.10 3.26 10.57
N VAL A 122 -6.35 2.81 10.60
CA VAL A 122 -6.65 1.37 10.62
C VAL A 122 -6.30 0.73 9.28
N ASN A 123 -5.78 -0.50 9.28
CA ASN A 123 -5.20 -1.13 8.09
C ASN A 123 -6.19 -1.23 6.91
N ILE A 124 -7.46 -1.54 7.19
CA ILE A 124 -8.48 -1.65 6.14
C ILE A 124 -8.73 -0.30 5.45
N PHE A 125 -8.82 0.81 6.18
CA PHE A 125 -8.96 2.14 5.60
C PHE A 125 -7.68 2.57 4.87
N LYS A 126 -6.52 2.31 5.48
CA LYS A 126 -5.19 2.60 4.92
C LYS A 126 -5.00 2.00 3.52
N SER A 127 -5.56 0.81 3.27
CA SER A 127 -5.46 0.14 1.97
C SER A 127 -6.22 0.85 0.83
N TYR A 128 -7.02 1.89 1.14
CA TYR A 128 -7.81 2.65 0.17
C TYR A 128 -7.41 4.11 0.04
N ILE A 129 -7.07 4.77 1.16
CA ILE A 129 -6.93 6.24 1.19
C ILE A 129 -5.88 6.79 0.23
N PHE A 130 -4.84 6.04 -0.07
CA PHE A 130 -3.76 6.44 -0.97
C PHE A 130 -4.07 6.21 -2.46
N PHE A 131 -5.29 5.78 -2.80
CA PHE A 131 -5.81 5.68 -4.17
C PHE A 131 -6.66 6.88 -4.57
N THR A 132 -6.87 7.86 -3.70
CA THR A 132 -7.61 9.08 -4.02
C THR A 132 -6.92 9.87 -5.12
N ASP A 133 -7.69 10.53 -5.99
CA ASP A 133 -7.17 11.31 -7.12
C ASP A 133 -6.18 12.39 -6.69
N ASN A 134 -6.45 13.05 -5.57
CA ASN A 134 -5.56 14.07 -5.00
C ASN A 134 -4.19 13.46 -4.66
N PHE A 135 -4.17 12.33 -3.94
CA PHE A 135 -2.93 11.66 -3.57
C PHE A 135 -2.19 11.13 -4.80
N ARG A 136 -2.90 10.52 -5.75
CA ARG A 136 -2.32 10.02 -6.99
C ARG A 136 -1.73 11.14 -7.86
N SER A 137 -2.41 12.27 -7.96
CA SER A 137 -1.91 13.46 -8.68
C SER A 137 -0.66 14.03 -8.02
N GLU A 138 -0.62 14.10 -6.69
CA GLU A 138 0.58 14.56 -5.97
C GLU A 138 1.74 13.57 -6.12
N MET A 139 1.48 12.26 -6.08
CA MET A 139 2.48 11.23 -6.35
C MET A 139 3.17 11.43 -7.71
N LYS A 140 2.39 11.62 -8.77
CA LYS A 140 2.92 11.89 -10.11
C LYS A 140 3.78 13.15 -10.16
N LYS A 141 3.31 14.26 -9.56
CA LYS A 141 4.03 15.55 -9.55
C LYS A 141 5.35 15.49 -8.78
N LYS A 142 5.42 14.71 -7.70
CA LYS A 142 6.62 14.58 -6.85
C LYS A 142 7.56 13.46 -7.29
N SER A 143 7.17 12.66 -8.27
CA SER A 143 8.02 11.63 -8.87
C SER A 143 8.79 12.17 -10.06
N SER A 144 9.99 11.64 -10.27
CA SER A 144 10.80 11.96 -11.46
C SER A 144 10.50 10.96 -12.58
N MET A 145 10.60 11.42 -13.82
CA MET A 145 10.49 10.59 -15.02
C MET A 145 11.72 10.82 -15.89
N THR A 146 12.51 9.78 -16.09
CA THR A 146 13.60 9.72 -17.05
C THR A 146 13.35 8.56 -18.00
N THR A 147 14.14 7.51 -17.96
CA THR A 147 13.84 6.25 -18.66
C THR A 147 12.69 5.48 -17.99
N ARG A 148 12.54 5.65 -16.68
CA ARG A 148 11.46 5.08 -15.83
C ARG A 148 10.99 6.13 -14.84
N ALA A 149 9.75 6.01 -14.41
CA ALA A 149 9.25 6.78 -13.28
C ALA A 149 9.91 6.29 -11.99
N LEU A 150 10.29 7.21 -11.11
CA LEU A 150 10.93 6.93 -9.83
C LEU A 150 10.36 7.83 -8.74
N THR A 151 9.97 7.22 -7.62
CA THR A 151 9.65 7.94 -6.39
C THR A 151 10.65 7.61 -5.27
N SER A 152 10.67 8.44 -4.23
CA SER A 152 11.59 8.31 -3.11
C SER A 152 10.89 8.48 -1.77
N GLY A 153 11.51 7.96 -0.71
CA GLY A 153 11.02 8.17 0.65
C GLY A 153 10.96 9.64 1.05
N THR A 154 11.86 10.48 0.53
CA THR A 154 11.85 11.92 0.76
C THR A 154 10.62 12.57 0.11
N ALA A 155 10.31 12.20 -1.14
CA ALA A 155 9.11 12.69 -1.83
C ALA A 155 7.84 12.29 -1.10
N LEU A 156 7.75 11.03 -0.66
CA LEU A 156 6.60 10.51 0.09
C LEU A 156 6.39 11.25 1.43
N LYS A 157 7.44 11.58 2.16
CA LYS A 157 7.33 12.32 3.43
C LYS A 157 6.63 13.67 3.28
N GLU A 158 6.81 14.33 2.14
CA GLU A 158 6.24 15.64 1.86
C GLU A 158 4.83 15.60 1.25
N MET A 159 4.26 14.41 1.05
CA MET A 159 2.91 14.25 0.52
C MET A 159 1.86 14.34 1.61
N TYR A 160 0.74 14.97 1.28
CA TYR A 160 -0.40 15.12 2.17
C TYR A 160 -1.45 14.03 1.93
N PHE A 161 -2.10 13.62 2.99
CA PHE A 161 -3.30 12.80 2.96
C PHE A 161 -4.31 13.30 3.98
N SER A 162 -5.58 13.02 3.73
CA SER A 162 -6.67 13.41 4.62
C SER A 162 -7.37 12.16 5.16
N TYR A 163 -7.71 12.16 6.44
CA TYR A 163 -8.32 11.01 7.11
C TYR A 163 -9.25 11.46 8.24
N PRO A 164 -10.32 10.72 8.56
CA PRO A 164 -11.11 10.98 9.75
C PRO A 164 -10.34 10.54 10.99
N LYS A 165 -10.41 11.34 12.06
CA LYS A 165 -9.74 11.00 13.34
C LYS A 165 -10.39 9.81 14.04
N ASP A 166 -11.67 9.61 13.82
CA ASP A 166 -12.43 8.52 14.40
C ASP A 166 -12.08 7.18 13.72
N LEU A 167 -11.51 6.27 14.49
CA LEU A 167 -11.10 4.95 14.01
C LEU A 167 -12.30 4.07 13.65
N GLU A 168 -13.47 4.29 14.27
CA GLU A 168 -14.71 3.59 13.92
C GLU A 168 -15.22 4.04 12.55
N GLU A 169 -15.17 5.35 12.25
CA GLU A 169 -15.48 5.90 10.93
C GLU A 169 -14.54 5.32 9.87
N GLN A 170 -13.22 5.30 10.13
CA GLN A 170 -12.24 4.68 9.22
C GLN A 170 -12.57 3.21 8.94
N THR A 171 -12.90 2.45 9.98
CA THR A 171 -13.24 1.03 9.85
C THR A 171 -14.47 0.85 8.99
N LYS A 172 -15.54 1.60 9.24
CA LYS A 172 -16.78 1.55 8.45
C LYS A 172 -16.55 1.88 6.98
N ILE A 173 -15.77 2.94 6.69
CA ILE A 173 -15.42 3.32 5.32
C ILE A 173 -14.65 2.19 4.64
N GLY A 174 -13.60 1.67 5.31
CA GLY A 174 -12.78 0.60 4.77
C GLY A 174 -13.58 -0.68 4.47
N GLU A 175 -14.48 -1.08 5.37
CA GLU A 175 -15.35 -2.24 5.17
C GLU A 175 -16.32 -2.08 4.00
N ILE A 176 -16.92 -0.88 3.85
CA ILE A 176 -17.81 -0.59 2.72
C ILE A 176 -17.03 -0.72 1.41
N LEU A 177 -15.84 -0.13 1.33
CA LEU A 177 -15.01 -0.19 0.13
C LEU A 177 -14.57 -1.64 -0.18
N LEU A 178 -14.19 -2.42 0.84
CA LEU A 178 -13.86 -3.84 0.66
C LEU A 178 -15.05 -4.66 0.14
N ARG A 179 -16.25 -4.42 0.65
CA ARG A 179 -17.48 -5.08 0.14
C ARG A 179 -17.74 -4.73 -1.32
N LEU A 180 -17.55 -3.46 -1.71
CA LEU A 180 -17.68 -3.02 -3.10
C LEU A 180 -16.66 -3.70 -4.01
N ASP A 181 -15.39 -3.76 -3.62
CA ASP A 181 -14.34 -4.45 -4.39
C ASP A 181 -14.68 -5.95 -4.59
N ASN A 182 -15.21 -6.61 -3.55
CA ASN A 182 -15.66 -8.00 -3.64
C ASN A 182 -16.82 -8.18 -4.62
N VAL A 183 -17.81 -7.30 -4.59
CA VAL A 183 -18.96 -7.33 -5.52
C VAL A 183 -18.49 -7.11 -6.95
N ILE A 184 -17.62 -6.14 -7.20
CA ILE A 184 -17.04 -5.87 -8.52
C ILE A 184 -16.29 -7.11 -9.03
N THR A 185 -15.43 -7.70 -8.22
CA THR A 185 -14.65 -8.88 -8.56
C THR A 185 -15.55 -10.08 -8.92
N LEU A 186 -16.60 -10.31 -8.16
CA LEU A 186 -17.58 -11.38 -8.43
C LEU A 186 -18.30 -11.16 -9.76
N HIS A 187 -18.71 -9.93 -10.06
CA HIS A 187 -19.37 -9.61 -11.33
C HIS A 187 -18.44 -9.74 -12.52
N GLN A 188 -17.18 -9.33 -12.38
CA GLN A 188 -16.16 -9.51 -13.42
C GLN A 188 -15.93 -10.99 -13.75
N ARG A 189 -15.73 -11.83 -12.72
CA ARG A 189 -15.58 -13.29 -12.91
C ARG A 189 -16.81 -13.92 -13.57
N LYS A 190 -18.03 -13.50 -13.18
CA LYS A 190 -19.26 -13.98 -13.82
C LYS A 190 -19.34 -13.57 -15.28
N LEU A 191 -18.96 -12.35 -15.60
CA LEU A 191 -18.93 -11.85 -16.97
C LEU A 191 -17.93 -12.65 -17.84
N GLU A 192 -16.71 -12.85 -17.35
CA GLU A 192 -15.69 -13.65 -18.03
C GLU A 192 -16.17 -15.08 -18.29
N HIS A 193 -16.77 -15.72 -17.28
CA HIS A 193 -17.31 -17.07 -17.43
C HIS A 193 -18.41 -17.14 -18.50
N LEU A 194 -19.34 -16.18 -18.54
CA LEU A 194 -20.39 -16.12 -19.57
C LEU A 194 -19.83 -15.86 -20.98
N GLN A 195 -18.74 -15.09 -21.09
CA GLN A 195 -18.07 -14.87 -22.38
C GLN A 195 -17.37 -16.13 -22.89
N LEU A 196 -16.81 -16.95 -22.00
CA LEU A 196 -16.19 -18.23 -22.37
C LEU A 196 -17.21 -19.27 -22.83
N GLN A 197 -18.42 -19.26 -22.29
CA GLN A 197 -19.50 -20.16 -22.70
C GLN A 197 -20.10 -19.82 -24.06
N LYS A 198 -19.86 -18.63 -24.59
CA LYS A 198 -20.37 -18.19 -25.93
C LYS A 198 -19.40 -18.47 -27.09
N LYS A 199 -18.20 -18.94 -26.77
CA LYS A 199 -17.20 -19.38 -27.77
C LYS A 199 -17.27 -20.88 -27.96
#